data_96c36d70cbf30e4f0bcb353c0a957dba
#
_entry.id   96c36d70cbf30e4f0bcb353c0a957dba
#
_cell.length_a   1.000
_cell.length_b   1.000
_cell.length_c   1.000
_cell.angle_alpha   90.00
_cell.angle_beta   90.00
_cell.angle_gamma   90.00
#
_symmetry.space_group_name_H-M   'P 1'
#
loop_
_entity.id
_entity.type
_entity.pdbx_description
1 polymer ?
#
loop_
_entity_poly.entity_id
_entity_poly.type
_entity_poly.pdbx_seq_one_letter_code
_entity_poly.pdbx_strand_id
1 'polypeptide(L)'
;MNPQAKLVFIFSLLLGTTTTITSNHWIMAWAGLEINTLSILPLISKSHHPRAIEAATKYFLTQATASALILFSSMTNAWHTGQWDITQMTHPTSCLILTSAIAMKLGMVPFHFWFPEVLQGSPLTTGLLLSTIMKLPPITLLFMTHHSLNPTLLTCMAIMSAALGGWMGLNQTQIRKILAFSSISHLGWMTIILSFDPKLTLLNFYLYALITLSVFLTLNTIKVLKLSTLITSWTKAPSLNAMLLLTLLSLAGLPPLTGFLPKWLIIQELTKQNMAPMATMISLFSLLGLYFYLRLAYCATITLPPHTTNHMKQWHAHKPANTLIAVSAIASTMLLPISPMISAIL
;
A
#
# COMPACT_ATOMS: atom_id res chain seq x y z
N MET A 1 -10.65 -2.38 23.89
CA MET A 1 -11.70 -2.11 22.91
C MET A 1 -12.67 -3.30 22.86
N ASN A 2 -13.96 -3.07 22.96
CA ASN A 2 -14.99 -4.12 23.01
C ASN A 2 -15.00 -4.89 21.66
N PRO A 3 -15.14 -6.23 21.63
CA PRO A 3 -15.13 -6.99 20.37
C PRO A 3 -16.29 -6.59 19.43
N GLN A 4 -17.44 -6.27 19.97
CA GLN A 4 -18.60 -5.77 19.20
C GLN A 4 -18.28 -4.43 18.51
N ALA A 5 -17.70 -3.47 19.24
CA ALA A 5 -17.27 -2.18 18.66
C ALA A 5 -16.25 -2.37 17.54
N LYS A 6 -15.32 -3.31 17.68
CA LYS A 6 -14.36 -3.64 16.62
C LYS A 6 -15.04 -4.18 15.36
N LEU A 7 -16.04 -5.03 15.50
CA LEU A 7 -16.83 -5.54 14.37
C LEU A 7 -17.57 -4.41 13.66
N VAL A 8 -18.20 -3.48 14.40
CA VAL A 8 -18.88 -2.31 13.81
C VAL A 8 -17.91 -1.47 12.99
N PHE A 9 -16.69 -1.19 13.49
CA PHE A 9 -15.70 -0.40 12.73
C PHE A 9 -15.17 -1.13 11.49
N ILE A 10 -14.99 -2.45 11.54
CA ILE A 10 -14.60 -3.22 10.35
C ILE A 10 -15.74 -3.23 9.33
N PHE A 11 -16.98 -3.37 9.78
CA PHE A 11 -18.15 -3.36 8.89
C PHE A 11 -18.34 -1.96 8.26
N SER A 12 -18.17 -0.88 9.01
CA SER A 12 -18.24 0.48 8.47
C SER A 12 -17.11 0.78 7.47
N LEU A 13 -15.93 0.19 7.64
CA LEU A 13 -14.87 0.25 6.62
C LEU A 13 -15.32 -0.42 5.30
N LEU A 14 -15.93 -1.60 5.37
CA LEU A 14 -16.43 -2.29 4.18
C LEU A 14 -17.56 -1.50 3.52
N LEU A 15 -18.49 -0.96 4.29
CA LEU A 15 -19.55 -0.11 3.76
C LEU A 15 -18.99 1.15 3.09
N GLY A 16 -18.04 1.84 3.70
CA GLY A 16 -17.43 3.02 3.12
C GLY A 16 -16.64 2.71 1.83
N THR A 17 -15.96 1.56 1.74
CA THR A 17 -15.27 1.15 0.51
C THR A 17 -16.25 0.78 -0.60
N THR A 18 -17.33 0.05 -0.30
CA THR A 18 -18.34 -0.30 -1.29
C THR A 18 -19.11 0.92 -1.80
N THR A 19 -19.49 1.85 -0.91
CA THR A 19 -20.16 3.10 -1.32
C THR A 19 -19.30 3.97 -2.22
N THR A 20 -18.00 4.04 -2.01
CA THR A 20 -17.09 4.79 -2.90
C THR A 20 -16.93 4.12 -4.26
N ILE A 21 -16.85 2.79 -4.32
CA ILE A 21 -16.67 2.05 -5.58
C ILE A 21 -17.94 2.11 -6.45
N THR A 22 -19.12 2.04 -5.83
CA THR A 22 -20.41 2.01 -6.55
C THR A 22 -20.98 3.39 -6.82
N SER A 23 -20.36 4.46 -6.31
CA SER A 23 -20.87 5.83 -6.47
C SER A 23 -20.57 6.38 -7.86
N ASN A 24 -21.58 6.99 -8.47
CA ASN A 24 -21.43 7.80 -9.69
C ASN A 24 -21.42 9.32 -9.37
N HIS A 25 -21.87 9.69 -8.18
CA HIS A 25 -22.01 11.07 -7.74
C HIS A 25 -20.93 11.44 -6.71
N TRP A 26 -20.30 12.62 -6.87
CA TRP A 26 -19.20 13.09 -6.01
C TRP A 26 -19.54 13.13 -4.53
N ILE A 27 -20.74 13.56 -4.15
CA ILE A 27 -21.17 13.63 -2.73
C ILE A 27 -21.20 12.24 -2.11
N MET A 28 -21.66 11.21 -2.83
CA MET A 28 -21.66 9.83 -2.32
C MET A 28 -20.25 9.26 -2.20
N ALA A 29 -19.38 9.54 -3.17
CA ALA A 29 -17.98 9.17 -3.10
C ALA A 29 -17.28 9.82 -1.90
N TRP A 30 -17.51 11.12 -1.69
CA TRP A 30 -16.97 11.84 -0.55
C TRP A 30 -17.46 11.27 0.79
N ALA A 31 -18.78 11.02 0.93
CA ALA A 31 -19.35 10.42 2.14
C ALA A 31 -18.73 9.04 2.45
N GLY A 32 -18.56 8.20 1.42
CA GLY A 32 -17.90 6.89 1.59
C GLY A 32 -16.44 7.01 2.02
N LEU A 33 -15.69 7.96 1.48
CA LEU A 33 -14.32 8.26 1.92
C LEU A 33 -14.27 8.74 3.38
N GLU A 34 -15.25 9.55 3.82
CA GLU A 34 -15.31 10.07 5.17
C GLU A 34 -15.68 8.98 6.18
N ILE A 35 -16.62 8.09 5.84
CA ILE A 35 -16.94 6.91 6.65
C ILE A 35 -15.68 6.06 6.87
N ASN A 36 -14.87 5.84 5.84
CA ASN A 36 -13.61 5.09 5.94
C ASN A 36 -12.62 5.78 6.87
N THR A 37 -12.44 7.10 6.76
CA THR A 37 -11.50 7.84 7.61
C THR A 37 -11.90 7.82 9.07
N LEU A 38 -13.18 7.99 9.38
CA LEU A 38 -13.69 7.96 10.74
C LEU A 38 -13.65 6.56 11.37
N SER A 39 -13.90 5.51 10.58
CA SER A 39 -13.93 4.14 11.10
C SER A 39 -12.56 3.58 11.46
N ILE A 40 -11.49 4.03 10.80
CA ILE A 40 -10.14 3.53 11.09
C ILE A 40 -9.49 4.22 12.31
N LEU A 41 -9.91 5.43 12.67
CA LEU A 41 -9.34 6.20 13.80
C LEU A 41 -9.33 5.43 15.13
N PRO A 42 -10.45 4.82 15.58
CA PRO A 42 -10.46 4.03 16.80
C PRO A 42 -9.59 2.78 16.73
N LEU A 43 -9.38 2.24 15.52
CA LEU A 43 -8.53 1.08 15.32
C LEU A 43 -7.04 1.45 15.44
N ILE A 44 -6.64 2.65 15.01
CA ILE A 44 -5.27 3.17 15.17
C ILE A 44 -5.00 3.46 16.65
N SER A 45 -5.90 4.13 17.35
CA SER A 45 -5.74 4.54 18.75
C SER A 45 -5.97 3.42 19.77
N LYS A 46 -6.21 2.18 19.33
CA LYS A 46 -6.59 1.02 20.13
C LYS A 46 -5.73 0.78 21.39
N SER A 47 -4.44 1.07 21.32
CA SER A 47 -3.51 0.85 22.46
C SER A 47 -3.50 1.96 23.49
N HIS A 48 -4.19 3.09 23.24
CA HIS A 48 -4.17 4.31 24.06
C HIS A 48 -2.76 4.79 24.44
N HIS A 49 -1.74 4.35 23.71
CA HIS A 49 -0.37 4.80 23.89
C HIS A 49 -0.19 6.19 23.25
N PRO A 50 0.61 7.12 23.84
CA PRO A 50 0.80 8.46 23.28
C PRO A 50 1.15 8.50 21.81
N ARG A 51 2.03 7.59 21.34
CA ARG A 51 2.38 7.47 19.92
C ARG A 51 1.21 7.03 19.02
N ALA A 52 0.29 6.22 19.54
CA ALA A 52 -0.87 5.80 18.77
C ALA A 52 -1.89 6.95 18.66
N ILE A 53 -2.02 7.77 19.69
CA ILE A 53 -2.87 8.97 19.67
C ILE A 53 -2.29 10.01 18.71
N GLU A 54 -0.98 10.25 18.75
CA GLU A 54 -0.27 11.12 17.79
C GLU A 54 -0.45 10.64 16.34
N ALA A 55 -0.33 9.34 16.10
CA ALA A 55 -0.57 8.76 14.78
C ALA A 55 -2.02 8.95 14.30
N ALA A 56 -2.99 8.78 15.20
CA ALA A 56 -4.40 8.98 14.89
C ALA A 56 -4.71 10.45 14.56
N THR A 57 -4.16 11.40 15.31
CA THR A 57 -4.35 12.83 15.04
C THR A 57 -3.71 13.28 13.74
N LYS A 58 -2.49 12.84 13.43
CA LYS A 58 -1.81 13.10 12.15
C LYS A 58 -2.61 12.52 10.97
N TYR A 59 -3.10 11.30 11.10
CA TYR A 59 -3.95 10.69 10.09
C TYR A 59 -5.24 11.48 9.88
N PHE A 60 -5.94 11.83 10.95
CA PHE A 60 -7.20 12.58 10.85
C PHE A 60 -7.01 13.92 10.16
N LEU A 61 -6.03 14.73 10.58
CA LEU A 61 -5.78 16.05 10.00
C LEU A 61 -5.49 15.98 8.50
N THR A 62 -4.61 15.06 8.08
CA THR A 62 -4.27 14.93 6.66
C THR A 62 -5.41 14.38 5.82
N GLN A 63 -6.19 13.44 6.34
CA GLN A 63 -7.33 12.89 5.59
C GLN A 63 -8.51 13.84 5.54
N ALA A 64 -8.77 14.62 6.61
CA ALA A 64 -9.82 15.65 6.65
C ALA A 64 -9.52 16.79 5.66
N THR A 65 -8.27 17.28 5.61
CA THR A 65 -7.87 18.28 4.62
C THR A 65 -8.01 17.75 3.18
N ALA A 66 -7.62 16.50 2.95
CA ALA A 66 -7.77 15.88 1.63
C ALA A 66 -9.24 15.70 1.23
N SER A 67 -10.11 15.30 2.16
CA SER A 67 -11.56 15.17 1.89
C SER A 67 -12.23 16.51 1.60
N ALA A 68 -11.84 17.57 2.31
CA ALA A 68 -12.30 18.92 2.03
C ALA A 68 -11.88 19.41 0.62
N LEU A 69 -10.63 19.10 0.22
CA LEU A 69 -10.15 19.43 -1.13
C LEU A 69 -10.88 18.65 -2.24
N ILE A 70 -11.23 17.37 -2.00
CA ILE A 70 -12.05 16.59 -2.96
C ILE A 70 -13.42 17.24 -3.14
N LEU A 71 -14.07 17.61 -2.04
CA LEU A 71 -15.36 18.26 -2.10
C LEU A 71 -15.27 19.63 -2.79
N PHE A 72 -14.25 20.43 -2.47
CA PHE A 72 -14.01 21.72 -3.12
C PHE A 72 -13.77 21.57 -4.62
N SER A 73 -12.98 20.57 -5.05
CA SER A 73 -12.74 20.32 -6.48
C SER A 73 -14.01 19.90 -7.23
N SER A 74 -14.86 19.09 -6.60
CA SER A 74 -16.15 18.69 -7.18
C SER A 74 -17.13 19.86 -7.28
N MET A 75 -17.19 20.72 -6.25
CA MET A 75 -18.02 21.92 -6.26
C MET A 75 -17.58 22.93 -7.32
N THR A 76 -16.27 23.17 -7.47
CA THR A 76 -15.75 24.07 -8.51
C THR A 76 -16.01 23.52 -9.91
N ASN A 77 -15.93 22.20 -10.11
CA ASN A 77 -16.31 21.59 -11.38
C ASN A 77 -17.82 21.76 -11.63
N ALA A 78 -18.66 21.48 -10.65
CA ALA A 78 -20.11 21.63 -10.76
C ALA A 78 -20.52 23.10 -11.01
N TRP A 79 -19.82 24.06 -10.44
CA TRP A 79 -20.05 25.49 -10.69
C TRP A 79 -19.83 25.86 -12.15
N HIS A 80 -18.79 25.32 -12.80
CA HIS A 80 -18.45 25.63 -14.18
C HIS A 80 -19.24 24.80 -15.21
N THR A 81 -19.51 23.53 -14.91
CA THR A 81 -20.07 22.56 -15.86
C THR A 81 -21.51 22.18 -15.57
N GLY A 82 -22.03 22.46 -14.37
CA GLY A 82 -23.35 22.01 -13.91
C GLY A 82 -23.43 20.51 -13.57
N GLN A 83 -22.31 19.76 -13.65
CA GLN A 83 -22.31 18.31 -13.56
C GLN A 83 -21.66 17.81 -12.25
N TRP A 84 -22.31 16.83 -11.62
CA TRP A 84 -21.84 16.19 -10.39
C TRP A 84 -21.30 14.77 -10.61
N ASP A 85 -21.29 14.30 -11.85
CA ASP A 85 -20.78 12.97 -12.19
C ASP A 85 -19.26 12.88 -12.04
N ILE A 86 -18.77 11.75 -11.51
CA ILE A 86 -17.34 11.52 -11.26
C ILE A 86 -16.55 11.48 -12.59
N THR A 87 -17.15 10.91 -13.63
CA THR A 87 -16.49 10.72 -14.93
C THR A 87 -16.40 12.02 -15.75
N GLN A 88 -17.23 13.03 -15.43
CA GLN A 88 -17.34 14.27 -16.20
C GLN A 88 -16.60 15.44 -15.56
N MET A 89 -15.33 15.22 -15.22
CA MET A 89 -14.44 16.29 -14.74
C MET A 89 -13.72 16.92 -15.94
N THR A 90 -14.06 18.17 -16.28
CA THR A 90 -13.48 18.86 -17.45
C THR A 90 -12.71 20.12 -17.11
N HIS A 91 -13.05 20.78 -15.99
CA HIS A 91 -12.40 22.04 -15.61
C HIS A 91 -10.95 21.80 -15.13
N PRO A 92 -9.92 22.44 -15.76
CA PRO A 92 -8.51 22.10 -15.51
C PRO A 92 -8.05 22.38 -14.08
N THR A 93 -8.50 23.46 -13.45
CA THR A 93 -8.14 23.79 -12.06
C THR A 93 -8.75 22.78 -11.09
N SER A 94 -10.00 22.34 -11.32
CA SER A 94 -10.65 21.31 -10.51
C SER A 94 -9.91 19.99 -10.61
N CYS A 95 -9.44 19.60 -11.80
CA CYS A 95 -8.64 18.39 -12.02
C CYS A 95 -7.30 18.45 -11.26
N LEU A 96 -6.62 19.60 -11.24
CA LEU A 96 -5.37 19.77 -10.48
C LEU A 96 -5.59 19.67 -8.96
N ILE A 97 -6.66 20.28 -8.44
CA ILE A 97 -7.00 20.19 -7.03
C ILE A 97 -7.37 18.75 -6.67
N LEU A 98 -8.14 18.07 -7.52
CA LEU A 98 -8.52 16.68 -7.32
C LEU A 98 -7.31 15.74 -7.27
N THR A 99 -6.37 15.88 -8.23
CA THR A 99 -5.14 15.06 -8.25
C THR A 99 -4.33 15.25 -6.99
N SER A 100 -4.16 16.49 -6.51
CA SER A 100 -3.44 16.77 -5.27
C SER A 100 -4.15 16.20 -4.04
N ALA A 101 -5.48 16.26 -3.99
CA ALA A 101 -6.28 15.74 -2.90
C ALA A 101 -6.23 14.20 -2.81
N ILE A 102 -6.34 13.52 -3.95
CA ILE A 102 -6.22 12.05 -3.99
C ILE A 102 -4.79 11.61 -3.69
N ALA A 103 -3.78 12.33 -4.19
CA ALA A 103 -2.39 12.08 -3.86
C ALA A 103 -2.11 12.21 -2.35
N MET A 104 -2.75 13.19 -1.69
CA MET A 104 -2.69 13.37 -0.25
C MET A 104 -3.34 12.19 0.49
N LYS A 105 -4.49 11.68 0.04
CA LYS A 105 -5.15 10.49 0.61
C LYS A 105 -4.33 9.22 0.45
N LEU A 106 -3.68 9.02 -0.68
CA LEU A 106 -2.82 7.87 -0.94
C LEU A 106 -1.48 7.95 -0.21
N GLY A 107 -1.04 9.17 0.14
CA GLY A 107 0.28 9.42 0.68
C GLY A 107 1.37 9.36 -0.40
N MET A 108 1.09 9.90 -1.58
CA MET A 108 2.09 10.07 -2.64
C MET A 108 2.96 11.29 -2.38
N VAL A 109 4.14 11.33 -2.99
CA VAL A 109 5.00 12.52 -2.94
C VAL A 109 4.33 13.67 -3.70
N PRO A 110 4.28 14.90 -3.13
CA PRO A 110 5.00 15.39 -1.95
C PRO A 110 4.31 15.14 -0.60
N PHE A 111 3.08 14.66 -0.56
CA PHE A 111 2.25 14.57 0.66
C PHE A 111 2.43 13.27 1.45
N HIS A 112 3.58 12.63 1.40
CA HIS A 112 3.81 11.27 1.92
C HIS A 112 4.19 11.19 3.41
N PHE A 113 4.58 12.30 4.06
CA PHE A 113 5.19 12.29 5.40
C PHE A 113 4.32 11.66 6.49
N TRP A 114 3.00 11.80 6.40
CA TRP A 114 2.06 11.26 7.37
C TRP A 114 2.06 9.73 7.43
N PHE A 115 2.23 9.06 6.28
CA PHE A 115 2.02 7.63 6.17
C PHE A 115 3.05 6.78 6.95
N PRO A 116 4.38 7.05 6.89
CA PRO A 116 5.37 6.33 7.70
C PRO A 116 5.20 6.55 9.21
N GLU A 117 4.78 7.75 9.62
CA GLU A 117 4.56 8.08 11.03
C GLU A 117 3.33 7.37 11.59
N VAL A 118 2.24 7.36 10.82
CA VAL A 118 1.00 6.65 11.18
C VAL A 118 1.24 5.14 11.27
N LEU A 119 1.95 4.56 10.30
CA LEU A 119 2.30 3.14 10.35
C LEU A 119 3.19 2.79 11.55
N GLN A 120 4.08 3.68 11.94
CA GLN A 120 4.92 3.49 13.11
C GLN A 120 4.11 3.46 14.41
N GLY A 121 3.09 4.31 14.55
CA GLY A 121 2.25 4.40 15.75
C GLY A 121 1.15 3.34 15.83
N SER A 122 0.74 2.77 14.68
CA SER A 122 -0.36 1.79 14.60
C SER A 122 0.08 0.36 14.86
N PRO A 123 -0.79 -0.55 15.36
CA PRO A 123 -0.52 -1.98 15.43
C PRO A 123 -0.43 -2.58 14.01
N LEU A 124 0.25 -3.75 13.87
CA LEU A 124 0.48 -4.39 12.57
C LEU A 124 -0.82 -4.73 11.81
N THR A 125 -1.86 -5.13 12.54
CA THR A 125 -3.18 -5.43 11.95
C THR A 125 -3.85 -4.20 11.31
N THR A 126 -3.79 -3.05 11.97
CA THR A 126 -4.30 -1.79 11.41
C THR A 126 -3.37 -1.24 10.34
N GLY A 127 -2.06 -1.49 10.46
CA GLY A 127 -1.10 -1.19 9.40
C GLY A 127 -1.42 -1.92 8.09
N LEU A 128 -1.87 -3.17 8.18
CA LEU A 128 -2.35 -3.92 7.01
C LEU A 128 -3.59 -3.24 6.40
N LEU A 129 -4.59 -2.88 7.20
CA LEU A 129 -5.79 -2.20 6.70
C LEU A 129 -5.45 -0.86 6.03
N LEU A 130 -4.53 -0.08 6.62
CA LEU A 130 -4.05 1.18 6.07
C LEU A 130 -3.32 1.02 4.73
N SER A 131 -2.51 -0.04 4.60
CA SER A 131 -1.73 -0.27 3.39
C SER A 131 -2.51 -0.90 2.23
N THR A 132 -3.66 -1.55 2.51
CA THR A 132 -4.46 -2.26 1.51
C THR A 132 -5.86 -1.65 1.36
N ILE A 133 -6.77 -1.87 2.32
CA ILE A 133 -8.19 -1.51 2.20
C ILE A 133 -8.37 0.02 2.06
N MET A 134 -7.63 0.81 2.83
CA MET A 134 -7.77 2.27 2.79
C MET A 134 -7.25 2.90 1.49
N LYS A 135 -6.39 2.21 0.76
CA LYS A 135 -5.90 2.69 -0.54
C LYS A 135 -6.85 2.35 -1.70
N LEU A 136 -7.73 1.39 -1.51
CA LEU A 136 -8.65 0.94 -2.56
C LEU A 136 -9.60 2.05 -3.03
N PRO A 137 -10.33 2.79 -2.16
CA PRO A 137 -11.22 3.85 -2.60
C PRO A 137 -10.54 5.00 -3.37
N PRO A 138 -9.42 5.58 -2.91
CA PRO A 138 -8.74 6.61 -3.69
C PRO A 138 -8.20 6.11 -5.04
N ILE A 139 -7.75 4.85 -5.13
CA ILE A 139 -7.29 4.26 -6.40
C ILE A 139 -8.46 4.05 -7.36
N THR A 140 -9.63 3.62 -6.88
CA THR A 140 -10.82 3.49 -7.74
C THR A 140 -11.31 4.85 -8.25
N LEU A 141 -11.23 5.91 -7.45
CA LEU A 141 -11.52 7.26 -7.92
C LEU A 141 -10.52 7.74 -8.98
N LEU A 142 -9.22 7.46 -8.81
CA LEU A 142 -8.23 7.74 -9.85
C LEU A 142 -8.53 6.96 -11.13
N PHE A 143 -8.97 5.70 -11.01
CA PHE A 143 -9.36 4.88 -12.15
C PHE A 143 -10.57 5.46 -12.90
N MET A 144 -11.58 5.96 -12.17
CA MET A 144 -12.77 6.57 -12.79
C MET A 144 -12.47 7.91 -13.47
N THR A 145 -11.52 8.68 -12.93
CA THR A 145 -11.19 10.03 -13.39
C THR A 145 -9.97 10.09 -14.32
N HIS A 146 -9.34 8.97 -14.68
CA HIS A 146 -8.05 8.95 -15.40
C HIS A 146 -8.01 9.76 -16.69
N HIS A 147 -9.11 9.84 -17.44
CA HIS A 147 -9.19 10.60 -18.69
C HIS A 147 -9.08 12.12 -18.50
N SER A 148 -9.49 12.62 -17.35
CA SER A 148 -9.53 14.06 -17.05
C SER A 148 -8.27 14.59 -16.38
N LEU A 149 -7.41 13.70 -15.85
CA LEU A 149 -6.23 14.06 -15.09
C LEU A 149 -5.05 14.41 -16.00
N ASN A 150 -4.21 15.37 -15.58
CA ASN A 150 -3.00 15.75 -16.29
C ASN A 150 -1.94 14.63 -16.27
N PRO A 151 -1.59 14.02 -17.43
CA PRO A 151 -0.65 12.89 -17.46
C PRO A 151 0.76 13.30 -17.04
N THR A 152 1.21 14.51 -17.37
CA THR A 152 2.54 15.00 -16.96
C THR A 152 2.67 15.16 -15.46
N LEU A 153 1.64 15.64 -14.78
CA LEU A 153 1.63 15.78 -13.33
C LEU A 153 1.65 14.39 -12.66
N LEU A 154 0.84 13.45 -13.16
CA LEU A 154 0.80 12.09 -12.65
C LEU A 154 2.15 11.37 -12.82
N THR A 155 2.79 11.49 -13.98
CA THR A 155 4.11 10.89 -14.22
C THR A 155 5.20 11.51 -13.35
N CYS A 156 5.21 12.83 -13.16
CA CYS A 156 6.14 13.48 -12.23
C CYS A 156 5.96 13.00 -10.80
N MET A 157 4.73 12.95 -10.29
CA MET A 157 4.44 12.45 -8.95
C MET A 157 4.78 10.96 -8.79
N ALA A 158 4.58 10.17 -9.83
CA ALA A 158 4.94 8.76 -9.87
C ALA A 158 6.44 8.54 -9.73
N ILE A 159 7.26 9.23 -10.53
CA ILE A 159 8.72 9.15 -10.49
C ILE A 159 9.25 9.62 -9.14
N MET A 160 8.76 10.77 -8.64
CA MET A 160 9.16 11.29 -7.33
C MET A 160 8.79 10.34 -6.19
N SER A 161 7.63 9.68 -6.25
CA SER A 161 7.21 8.71 -5.24
C SER A 161 8.05 7.43 -5.28
N ALA A 162 8.43 6.96 -6.45
CA ALA A 162 9.35 5.82 -6.59
C ALA A 162 10.76 6.17 -6.07
N ALA A 163 11.28 7.35 -6.39
CA ALA A 163 12.59 7.83 -5.97
C ALA A 163 12.68 8.03 -4.45
N LEU A 164 11.79 8.86 -3.88
CA LEU A 164 11.82 9.18 -2.45
C LEU A 164 11.39 7.98 -1.59
N GLY A 165 10.41 7.18 -2.04
CA GLY A 165 10.05 5.93 -1.37
C GLY A 165 11.23 4.96 -1.30
N GLY A 166 11.99 4.81 -2.37
CA GLY A 166 13.23 4.03 -2.38
C GLY A 166 14.31 4.60 -1.48
N TRP A 167 14.62 5.89 -1.62
CA TRP A 167 15.71 6.56 -0.91
C TRP A 167 15.52 6.60 0.61
N MET A 168 14.34 7.03 1.07
CA MET A 168 14.08 7.16 2.50
C MET A 168 13.98 5.80 3.22
N GLY A 169 13.70 4.71 2.50
CA GLY A 169 13.68 3.36 3.04
C GLY A 169 15.06 2.80 3.42
N LEU A 170 16.16 3.31 2.82
CA LEU A 170 17.50 2.72 2.93
C LEU A 170 18.03 2.67 4.37
N ASN A 171 17.87 3.74 5.15
CA ASN A 171 18.45 3.87 6.49
C ASN A 171 17.48 3.56 7.64
N GLN A 172 16.28 3.04 7.34
CA GLN A 172 15.31 2.73 8.38
C GLN A 172 15.64 1.44 9.12
N THR A 173 15.52 1.47 10.46
CA THR A 173 15.71 0.31 11.33
C THR A 173 14.39 -0.32 11.77
N GLN A 174 13.27 0.37 11.59
CA GLN A 174 11.95 -0.08 11.94
C GLN A 174 11.24 -0.68 10.73
N ILE A 175 10.81 -1.95 10.84
CA ILE A 175 10.18 -2.69 9.73
C ILE A 175 8.90 -2.00 9.25
N ARG A 176 8.09 -1.45 10.17
CA ARG A 176 6.87 -0.71 9.78
C ARG A 176 7.16 0.51 8.92
N LYS A 177 8.24 1.25 9.17
CA LYS A 177 8.66 2.38 8.32
C LYS A 177 9.16 1.90 6.97
N ILE A 178 9.92 0.80 6.92
CA ILE A 178 10.39 0.21 5.66
C ILE A 178 9.18 -0.18 4.79
N LEU A 179 8.18 -0.85 5.37
CA LEU A 179 6.95 -1.21 4.66
C LEU A 179 6.12 0.02 4.22
N ALA A 180 6.17 1.12 4.98
CA ALA A 180 5.55 2.37 4.57
C ALA A 180 6.22 2.96 3.34
N PHE A 181 7.54 3.10 3.35
CA PHE A 181 8.28 3.64 2.21
C PHE A 181 8.19 2.74 0.98
N SER A 182 8.19 1.42 1.17
CA SER A 182 7.93 0.49 0.07
C SER A 182 6.55 0.67 -0.55
N SER A 183 5.52 0.92 0.26
CA SER A 183 4.18 1.17 -0.25
C SER A 183 4.07 2.48 -1.04
N ILE A 184 4.86 3.52 -0.67
CA ILE A 184 4.95 4.78 -1.42
C ILE A 184 5.62 4.53 -2.77
N SER A 185 6.70 3.74 -2.81
CA SER A 185 7.35 3.39 -4.08
C SER A 185 6.45 2.55 -4.99
N HIS A 186 5.66 1.61 -4.45
CA HIS A 186 4.69 0.83 -5.24
C HIS A 186 3.55 1.69 -5.78
N LEU A 187 3.10 2.71 -5.04
CA LEU A 187 2.15 3.70 -5.56
C LEU A 187 2.71 4.44 -6.77
N GLY A 188 4.01 4.75 -6.78
CA GLY A 188 4.67 5.32 -7.95
C GLY A 188 4.55 4.45 -9.19
N TRP A 189 4.73 3.12 -9.06
CA TRP A 189 4.51 2.17 -10.14
C TRP A 189 3.05 2.08 -10.60
N MET A 190 2.10 2.22 -9.69
CA MET A 190 0.67 2.21 -10.04
C MET A 190 0.26 3.48 -10.79
N THR A 191 0.73 4.63 -10.35
CA THR A 191 0.29 5.92 -10.90
C THR A 191 0.92 6.26 -12.24
N ILE A 192 2.13 5.77 -12.55
CA ILE A 192 2.76 6.01 -13.85
C ILE A 192 1.98 5.37 -15.01
N ILE A 193 1.41 4.17 -14.77
CA ILE A 193 0.67 3.45 -15.81
C ILE A 193 -0.79 3.88 -15.90
N LEU A 194 -1.31 4.60 -14.91
CA LEU A 194 -2.70 4.99 -14.85
C LEU A 194 -3.15 5.79 -16.08
N SER A 195 -2.27 6.65 -16.59
CA SER A 195 -2.56 7.49 -17.76
C SER A 195 -2.58 6.73 -19.09
N PHE A 196 -2.00 5.53 -19.14
CA PHE A 196 -1.87 4.74 -20.37
C PHE A 196 -2.80 3.52 -20.36
N ASP A 197 -2.71 2.70 -19.32
CA ASP A 197 -3.58 1.54 -19.14
C ASP A 197 -4.08 1.44 -17.69
N PRO A 198 -5.30 1.91 -17.44
CA PRO A 198 -5.87 1.88 -16.09
C PRO A 198 -6.13 0.46 -15.56
N LYS A 199 -6.35 -0.54 -16.44
CA LYS A 199 -6.55 -1.93 -16.02
C LYS A 199 -5.29 -2.53 -15.38
N LEU A 200 -4.11 -2.22 -15.91
CA LEU A 200 -2.84 -2.64 -15.33
C LEU A 200 -2.59 -2.03 -13.95
N THR A 201 -3.12 -0.82 -13.68
CA THR A 201 -3.03 -0.23 -12.34
C THR A 201 -3.78 -1.05 -11.29
N LEU A 202 -4.98 -1.53 -11.64
CA LEU A 202 -5.79 -2.36 -10.75
C LEU A 202 -5.12 -3.72 -10.51
N LEU A 203 -4.59 -4.36 -11.57
CA LEU A 203 -3.83 -5.61 -11.44
C LEU A 203 -2.65 -5.43 -10.49
N ASN A 204 -1.84 -4.38 -10.69
CA ASN A 204 -0.70 -4.08 -9.83
C ASN A 204 -1.13 -3.87 -8.37
N PHE A 205 -2.25 -3.17 -8.14
CA PHE A 205 -2.78 -2.97 -6.80
C PHE A 205 -3.21 -4.28 -6.14
N TYR A 206 -3.92 -5.17 -6.84
CA TYR A 206 -4.34 -6.45 -6.28
C TYR A 206 -3.16 -7.35 -5.93
N LEU A 207 -2.15 -7.42 -6.79
CA LEU A 207 -0.92 -8.18 -6.50
C LEU A 207 -0.17 -7.58 -5.31
N TYR A 208 -0.03 -6.27 -5.26
CA TYR A 208 0.54 -5.57 -4.12
C TYR A 208 -0.23 -5.86 -2.82
N ALA A 209 -1.55 -5.79 -2.83
CA ALA A 209 -2.39 -6.05 -1.66
C ALA A 209 -2.22 -7.50 -1.17
N LEU A 210 -2.16 -8.46 -2.08
CA LEU A 210 -1.97 -9.88 -1.76
C LEU A 210 -0.60 -10.14 -1.12
N ILE A 211 0.47 -9.58 -1.68
CA ILE A 211 1.82 -9.74 -1.15
C ILE A 211 1.96 -9.02 0.21
N THR A 212 1.46 -7.79 0.34
CA THR A 212 1.50 -7.05 1.61
C THR A 212 0.68 -7.73 2.71
N LEU A 213 -0.45 -8.34 2.37
CA LEU A 213 -1.26 -9.13 3.30
C LEU A 213 -0.42 -10.28 3.89
N SER A 214 0.29 -11.05 3.07
CA SER A 214 1.15 -12.13 3.52
C SER A 214 2.28 -11.64 4.44
N VAL A 215 2.94 -10.52 4.09
CA VAL A 215 4.01 -9.92 4.90
C VAL A 215 3.51 -9.44 6.26
N PHE A 216 2.40 -8.71 6.31
CA PHE A 216 1.87 -8.22 7.58
C PHE A 216 1.35 -9.33 8.48
N LEU A 217 0.73 -10.38 7.93
CA LEU A 217 0.26 -11.53 8.69
C LEU A 217 1.44 -12.30 9.30
N THR A 218 2.49 -12.57 8.53
CA THR A 218 3.69 -13.23 9.02
C THR A 218 4.41 -12.40 10.09
N LEU A 219 4.57 -11.10 9.90
CA LEU A 219 5.14 -10.20 10.91
C LEU A 219 4.30 -10.15 12.20
N ASN A 220 2.98 -10.18 12.08
CA ASN A 220 2.08 -10.15 13.22
C ASN A 220 2.17 -11.45 14.06
N THR A 221 2.32 -12.61 13.43
CA THR A 221 2.48 -13.90 14.14
C THR A 221 3.83 -14.00 14.84
N ILE A 222 4.90 -13.52 14.19
CA ILE A 222 6.26 -13.52 14.77
C ILE A 222 6.42 -12.38 15.79
N LYS A 223 5.58 -11.33 15.72
CA LYS A 223 5.63 -10.11 16.55
C LYS A 223 6.93 -9.31 16.39
N VAL A 224 7.43 -9.21 15.18
CA VAL A 224 8.66 -8.48 14.85
C VAL A 224 8.35 -7.04 14.46
N LEU A 225 9.02 -6.07 15.11
CA LEU A 225 8.86 -4.65 14.89
C LEU A 225 10.14 -3.93 14.44
N LYS A 226 11.33 -4.47 14.86
CA LYS A 226 12.64 -3.90 14.56
C LYS A 226 13.51 -4.93 13.85
N LEU A 227 14.56 -4.49 13.14
CA LEU A 227 15.53 -5.36 12.50
C LEU A 227 16.20 -6.32 13.49
N SER A 228 16.59 -5.83 14.67
CA SER A 228 17.21 -6.64 15.71
C SER A 228 16.31 -7.79 16.20
N THR A 229 14.99 -7.54 16.29
CA THR A 229 14.04 -8.58 16.68
C THR A 229 13.78 -9.59 15.56
N LEU A 230 14.02 -9.22 14.30
CA LEU A 230 13.93 -10.12 13.15
C LEU A 230 15.06 -11.15 13.17
N ILE A 231 16.29 -10.73 13.51
CA ILE A 231 17.44 -11.63 13.65
C ILE A 231 17.16 -12.70 14.71
N THR A 232 16.65 -12.30 15.88
CA THR A 232 16.34 -13.25 16.97
C THR A 232 15.10 -14.11 16.69
N SER A 233 14.26 -13.76 15.75
CA SER A 233 13.05 -14.51 15.42
C SER A 233 13.32 -15.81 14.68
N TRP A 234 14.47 -15.94 14.03
CA TRP A 234 14.87 -17.17 13.33
C TRP A 234 14.95 -18.37 14.26
N THR A 235 15.40 -18.16 15.49
CA THR A 235 15.46 -19.23 16.51
C THR A 235 14.08 -19.70 17.00
N LYS A 236 13.03 -18.87 16.82
CA LYS A 236 11.67 -19.15 17.31
C LYS A 236 10.79 -19.85 16.28
N ALA A 237 10.88 -19.46 15.02
CA ALA A 237 10.01 -19.91 13.95
C ALA A 237 10.72 -19.86 12.59
N PRO A 238 11.61 -20.81 12.26
CA PRO A 238 12.41 -20.77 11.04
C PRO A 238 11.56 -20.86 9.77
N SER A 239 10.50 -21.67 9.74
CA SER A 239 9.62 -21.82 8.59
C SER A 239 8.85 -20.53 8.26
N LEU A 240 8.32 -19.84 9.28
CA LEU A 240 7.64 -18.56 9.08
C LEU A 240 8.60 -17.45 8.62
N ASN A 241 9.83 -17.45 9.11
CA ASN A 241 10.85 -16.51 8.65
C ASN A 241 11.26 -16.79 7.19
N ALA A 242 11.41 -18.05 6.78
CA ALA A 242 11.68 -18.40 5.39
C ALA A 242 10.54 -17.90 4.46
N MET A 243 9.28 -18.12 4.86
CA MET A 243 8.13 -17.59 4.12
C MET A 243 8.13 -16.06 4.06
N LEU A 244 8.45 -15.39 5.18
CA LEU A 244 8.55 -13.92 5.22
C LEU A 244 9.62 -13.42 4.26
N LEU A 245 10.77 -14.06 4.19
CA LEU A 245 11.85 -13.68 3.28
C LEU A 245 11.43 -13.84 1.82
N LEU A 246 10.81 -14.97 1.46
CA LEU A 246 10.31 -15.18 0.10
C LEU A 246 9.25 -14.14 -0.29
N THR A 247 8.34 -13.77 0.61
CA THR A 247 7.35 -12.73 0.35
C THR A 247 7.95 -11.32 0.27
N LEU A 248 9.00 -11.01 1.02
CA LEU A 248 9.74 -9.76 0.88
C LEU A 248 10.50 -9.69 -0.45
N LEU A 249 11.11 -10.80 -0.88
CA LEU A 249 11.76 -10.89 -2.19
C LEU A 249 10.74 -10.80 -3.34
N SER A 250 9.52 -11.28 -3.14
CA SER A 250 8.44 -11.06 -4.11
C SER A 250 8.03 -9.59 -4.20
N LEU A 251 7.94 -8.85 -3.08
CA LEU A 251 7.75 -7.39 -3.11
C LEU A 251 8.90 -6.67 -3.84
N ALA A 252 10.14 -7.14 -3.67
CA ALA A 252 11.28 -6.60 -4.41
C ALA A 252 11.13 -6.75 -5.92
N GLY A 253 10.37 -7.74 -6.38
CA GLY A 253 10.13 -8.03 -7.79
C GLY A 253 11.24 -8.83 -8.44
N LEU A 254 11.76 -9.85 -7.78
CA LEU A 254 12.72 -10.78 -8.39
C LEU A 254 12.03 -11.66 -9.45
N PRO A 255 12.70 -11.97 -10.58
CA PRO A 255 12.09 -12.63 -11.74
C PRO A 255 11.33 -13.93 -11.48
N PRO A 256 11.73 -14.82 -10.54
CA PRO A 256 10.98 -16.06 -10.33
C PRO A 256 9.70 -15.87 -9.49
N LEU A 257 9.45 -14.65 -8.96
CA LEU A 257 8.35 -14.41 -8.02
C LEU A 257 7.27 -13.49 -8.60
N THR A 258 6.06 -13.58 -8.06
CA THR A 258 4.87 -12.87 -8.58
C THR A 258 5.01 -11.36 -8.66
N GLY A 259 5.78 -10.73 -7.79
CA GLY A 259 6.00 -9.28 -7.80
C GLY A 259 6.79 -8.76 -9.01
N PHE A 260 7.41 -9.64 -9.79
CA PHE A 260 8.06 -9.27 -11.05
C PHE A 260 7.05 -8.97 -12.15
N LEU A 261 5.96 -9.70 -12.19
CA LEU A 261 4.94 -9.62 -13.23
C LEU A 261 4.41 -8.19 -13.46
N PRO A 262 3.92 -7.45 -12.44
CA PRO A 262 3.40 -6.12 -12.66
C PRO A 262 4.47 -5.14 -13.14
N LYS A 263 5.71 -5.25 -12.64
CA LYS A 263 6.81 -4.40 -13.08
C LYS A 263 7.16 -4.62 -14.56
N TRP A 264 7.22 -5.88 -14.97
CA TRP A 264 7.50 -6.24 -16.36
C TRP A 264 6.41 -5.73 -17.31
N LEU A 265 5.13 -5.94 -16.99
CA LEU A 265 4.02 -5.46 -17.81
C LEU A 265 4.00 -3.93 -17.91
N ILE A 266 4.27 -3.22 -16.82
CA ILE A 266 4.33 -1.76 -16.82
C ILE A 266 5.46 -1.25 -17.72
N ILE A 267 6.67 -1.82 -17.63
CA ILE A 267 7.80 -1.46 -18.50
C ILE A 267 7.45 -1.73 -19.95
N GLN A 268 6.84 -2.89 -20.24
CA GLN A 268 6.43 -3.25 -21.60
C GLN A 268 5.42 -2.24 -22.18
N GLU A 269 4.44 -1.82 -21.39
CA GLU A 269 3.44 -0.84 -21.84
C GLU A 269 4.05 0.54 -22.04
N LEU A 270 4.91 1.02 -21.13
CA LEU A 270 5.63 2.29 -21.30
C LEU A 270 6.52 2.31 -22.55
N THR A 271 7.16 1.19 -22.89
CA THR A 271 7.97 1.09 -24.12
C THR A 271 7.12 1.10 -25.38
N LYS A 272 5.94 0.47 -25.39
CA LYS A 272 4.97 0.56 -26.49
C LYS A 272 4.48 1.99 -26.73
N GLN A 273 4.34 2.77 -25.67
CA GLN A 273 3.91 4.17 -25.72
C GLN A 273 5.05 5.17 -26.04
N ASN A 274 6.21 4.67 -26.44
CA ASN A 274 7.42 5.47 -26.73
C ASN A 274 7.93 6.31 -25.54
N MET A 275 7.58 5.94 -24.30
CA MET A 275 8.00 6.59 -23.08
C MET A 275 9.22 5.89 -22.44
N ALA A 276 10.20 5.50 -23.27
CA ALA A 276 11.41 4.79 -22.86
C ALA A 276 12.21 5.52 -21.72
N PRO A 277 12.39 6.86 -21.74
CA PRO A 277 13.08 7.55 -20.64
C PRO A 277 12.38 7.37 -19.27
N MET A 278 11.05 7.37 -19.24
CA MET A 278 10.28 7.17 -18.02
C MET A 278 10.41 5.73 -17.51
N ALA A 279 10.38 4.76 -18.43
CA ALA A 279 10.58 3.34 -18.10
C ALA A 279 11.98 3.09 -17.51
N THR A 280 13.04 3.70 -18.05
CA THR A 280 14.40 3.60 -17.50
C THR A 280 14.52 4.23 -16.13
N MET A 281 13.97 5.44 -15.93
CA MET A 281 14.01 6.11 -14.63
C MET A 281 13.30 5.30 -13.53
N ILE A 282 12.09 4.80 -13.76
CA ILE A 282 11.36 4.06 -12.74
C ILE A 282 12.02 2.69 -12.45
N SER A 283 12.63 2.04 -13.46
CA SER A 283 13.38 0.81 -13.25
C SER A 283 14.63 1.04 -12.39
N LEU A 284 15.38 2.13 -12.60
CA LEU A 284 16.54 2.50 -11.76
C LEU A 284 16.10 2.76 -10.30
N PHE A 285 15.01 3.49 -10.07
CA PHE A 285 14.52 3.72 -8.72
C PHE A 285 14.00 2.45 -8.03
N SER A 286 13.56 1.44 -8.79
CA SER A 286 13.19 0.15 -8.22
C SER A 286 14.37 -0.60 -7.58
N LEU A 287 15.61 -0.34 -8.02
CA LEU A 287 16.81 -0.91 -7.41
C LEU A 287 17.03 -0.44 -5.98
N LEU A 288 16.64 0.80 -5.65
CA LEU A 288 16.66 1.29 -4.27
C LEU A 288 15.72 0.48 -3.37
N GLY A 289 14.52 0.17 -3.90
CA GLY A 289 13.56 -0.71 -3.21
C GLY A 289 14.09 -2.11 -3.01
N LEU A 290 14.71 -2.69 -4.04
CA LEU A 290 15.34 -4.01 -3.97
C LEU A 290 16.44 -4.05 -2.91
N TYR A 291 17.26 -3.01 -2.78
CA TYR A 291 18.34 -2.94 -1.81
C TYR A 291 17.84 -3.08 -0.36
N PHE A 292 16.80 -2.35 0.04
CA PHE A 292 16.35 -2.45 1.43
C PHE A 292 15.66 -3.80 1.73
N TYR A 293 15.03 -4.45 0.75
CA TYR A 293 14.50 -5.80 0.93
C TYR A 293 15.61 -6.85 1.02
N LEU A 294 16.65 -6.73 0.19
CA LEU A 294 17.84 -7.58 0.30
C LEU A 294 18.52 -7.39 1.66
N ARG A 295 18.65 -6.15 2.15
CA ARG A 295 19.17 -5.89 3.49
C ARG A 295 18.37 -6.61 4.57
N LEU A 296 17.03 -6.61 4.50
CA LEU A 296 16.20 -7.39 5.42
C LEU A 296 16.48 -8.88 5.31
N ALA A 297 16.58 -9.39 4.09
CA ALA A 297 16.87 -10.81 3.85
C ALA A 297 18.24 -11.19 4.41
N TYR A 298 19.28 -10.42 4.13
CA TYR A 298 20.64 -10.67 4.65
C TYR A 298 20.71 -10.62 6.18
N CYS A 299 20.07 -9.62 6.79
CA CYS A 299 20.02 -9.55 8.25
C CYS A 299 19.35 -10.77 8.89
N ALA A 300 18.39 -11.39 8.20
CA ALA A 300 17.70 -12.56 8.71
C ALA A 300 18.44 -13.88 8.46
N THR A 301 19.19 -14.01 7.36
CA THR A 301 19.79 -15.29 6.93
C THR A 301 21.26 -15.42 7.28
N ILE A 302 22.06 -14.36 7.12
CA ILE A 302 23.53 -14.40 7.24
C ILE A 302 23.97 -14.17 8.68
N THR A 303 23.24 -13.32 9.42
CA THR A 303 23.58 -13.09 10.82
C THR A 303 23.22 -14.32 11.66
N LEU A 304 24.24 -14.97 12.23
CA LEU A 304 24.03 -16.09 13.13
C LEU A 304 23.11 -15.66 14.28
N PRO A 305 21.97 -16.34 14.48
CA PRO A 305 21.11 -16.02 15.60
C PRO A 305 21.83 -16.34 16.89
N PRO A 306 21.69 -15.53 17.95
CA PRO A 306 22.28 -15.80 19.24
C PRO A 306 21.75 -17.13 19.76
N HIS A 307 22.63 -17.97 20.27
CA HIS A 307 22.27 -19.24 20.94
C HIS A 307 21.43 -18.94 22.19
N THR A 308 20.12 -18.93 22.01
CA THR A 308 19.19 -18.73 23.12
C THR A 308 18.60 -20.05 23.54
N THR A 309 18.42 -20.23 24.86
CA THR A 309 17.74 -21.40 25.44
C THR A 309 16.31 -21.58 24.94
N ASN A 310 15.74 -20.56 24.29
CA ASN A 310 14.42 -20.63 23.67
C ASN A 310 14.34 -21.61 22.50
N HIS A 311 15.43 -21.95 21.84
CA HIS A 311 15.47 -23.01 20.82
C HIS A 311 15.06 -24.37 21.37
N MET A 312 15.47 -24.69 22.60
CA MET A 312 15.10 -25.94 23.28
C MET A 312 13.59 -26.05 23.59
N LYS A 313 12.87 -24.93 23.64
CA LYS A 313 11.42 -24.88 23.93
C LYS A 313 10.52 -24.82 22.69
N GLN A 314 11.06 -24.98 21.50
CA GLN A 314 10.27 -24.90 20.23
C GLN A 314 9.17 -25.96 20.17
N TRP A 315 9.39 -27.15 20.70
CA TRP A 315 8.42 -28.23 20.77
C TRP A 315 7.16 -27.89 21.62
N HIS A 316 7.29 -26.94 22.55
CA HIS A 316 6.19 -26.45 23.37
C HIS A 316 5.37 -25.33 22.67
N ALA A 317 5.89 -24.75 21.60
CA ALA A 317 5.30 -23.61 20.93
C ALA A 317 4.36 -24.03 19.78
N HIS A 318 3.51 -25.04 20.00
CA HIS A 318 2.45 -25.40 19.06
C HIS A 318 1.39 -24.30 19.00
N LYS A 319 1.64 -23.28 18.16
CA LYS A 319 0.57 -22.41 17.69
C LYS A 319 -0.07 -23.08 16.47
N PRO A 320 -1.42 -23.14 16.41
CA PRO A 320 -2.10 -23.69 15.25
C PRO A 320 -1.66 -22.91 14.00
N ALA A 321 -1.28 -23.65 12.94
CA ALA A 321 -0.91 -23.06 11.67
C ALA A 321 -2.10 -22.24 11.15
N ASN A 322 -1.88 -20.96 10.94
CA ASN A 322 -2.92 -20.09 10.40
C ASN A 322 -3.01 -20.33 8.89
N THR A 323 -4.04 -21.05 8.43
CA THR A 323 -4.24 -21.41 7.02
C THR A 323 -4.22 -20.18 6.09
N LEU A 324 -4.71 -19.05 6.55
CA LEU A 324 -4.65 -17.78 5.81
C LEU A 324 -3.22 -17.35 5.47
N ILE A 325 -2.25 -17.59 6.37
CA ILE A 325 -0.84 -17.25 6.10
C ILE A 325 -0.27 -18.15 5.02
N ALA A 326 -0.55 -19.46 5.10
CA ALA A 326 -0.06 -20.41 4.11
C ALA A 326 -0.62 -20.11 2.71
N VAL A 327 -1.93 -19.92 2.60
CA VAL A 327 -2.59 -19.58 1.34
C VAL A 327 -2.07 -18.26 0.77
N SER A 328 -2.02 -17.20 1.57
CA SER A 328 -1.53 -15.89 1.11
C SER A 328 -0.05 -15.92 0.74
N ALA A 329 0.79 -16.68 1.44
CA ALA A 329 2.22 -16.82 1.12
C ALA A 329 2.44 -17.61 -0.19
N ILE A 330 1.72 -18.71 -0.39
CA ILE A 330 1.77 -19.47 -1.64
C ILE A 330 1.30 -18.62 -2.80
N ALA A 331 0.16 -17.95 -2.67
CA ALA A 331 -0.35 -17.06 -3.70
C ALA A 331 0.63 -15.92 -3.99
N SER A 332 1.28 -15.33 -2.98
CA SER A 332 2.26 -14.25 -3.16
C SER A 332 3.57 -14.67 -3.83
N THR A 333 3.89 -15.95 -3.88
CA THR A 333 5.15 -16.44 -4.45
C THR A 333 4.96 -17.20 -5.77
N MET A 334 3.86 -17.97 -5.91
CA MET A 334 3.67 -18.96 -6.98
C MET A 334 2.59 -18.58 -8.01
N LEU A 335 2.07 -17.36 -8.02
CA LEU A 335 1.02 -16.94 -8.95
C LEU A 335 1.56 -16.66 -10.38
N LEU A 336 2.88 -16.57 -10.55
CA LEU A 336 3.50 -16.23 -11.84
C LEU A 336 3.14 -17.22 -12.98
N PRO A 337 3.10 -18.55 -12.79
CA PRO A 337 2.69 -19.48 -13.86
C PRO A 337 1.24 -19.29 -14.33
N ILE A 338 0.37 -18.72 -13.48
CA ILE A 338 -1.04 -18.45 -13.80
C ILE A 338 -1.21 -17.08 -14.49
N SER A 339 -0.13 -16.31 -14.58
CA SER A 339 -0.15 -14.96 -15.16
C SER A 339 -0.76 -14.85 -16.56
N PRO A 340 -0.57 -15.82 -17.52
CA PRO A 340 -1.18 -15.69 -18.84
C PRO A 340 -2.71 -15.74 -18.80
N MET A 341 -3.27 -16.51 -17.86
CA MET A 341 -4.73 -16.54 -17.66
C MET A 341 -5.26 -15.22 -17.08
N ILE A 342 -4.51 -14.62 -16.16
CA ILE A 342 -4.90 -13.34 -15.55
C ILE A 342 -4.83 -12.21 -16.59
N SER A 343 -3.80 -12.17 -17.42
CA SER A 343 -3.67 -11.16 -18.47
C SER A 343 -4.69 -11.31 -19.60
N ALA A 344 -5.23 -12.51 -19.81
CA ALA A 344 -6.29 -12.75 -20.79
C ALA A 344 -7.68 -12.26 -20.30
N ILE A 345 -7.88 -12.16 -18.98
CA ILE A 345 -9.15 -11.70 -18.39
C ILE A 345 -9.20 -10.17 -18.26
N LEU A 346 -8.06 -9.53 -18.18
CA LEU A 346 -7.92 -8.07 -18.10
C LEU A 346 -7.98 -7.43 -19.48
#